data_d4022c15219ac6dc29c7557a6da6e0fa
#
_entry.id   d4022c15219ac6dc29c7557a6da6e0fa
#
_cell.length_a   1.000
_cell.length_b   1.000
_cell.length_c   1.000
_cell.angle_alpha   90.00
_cell.angle_beta   90.00
_cell.angle_gamma   90.00
#
_symmetry.space_group_name_H-M   'P 1'
#
loop_
_entity.id
_entity.type
_entity.pdbx_description
1 polymer ?
#
loop_
_entity_poly.entity_id
_entity_poly.type
_entity_poly.pdbx_seq_one_letter_code
_entity_poly.pdbx_strand_id
1 'polypeptide(L)'
;MSAAPGRSQASSHRSAQHEGTPVSRPRAQNSCSALIDFPRHTEVGRVLPKNKVYEHSGANTRLKNLFVEQVEQIVWRCKLAPETINLHARPGVQEIQVFAIRLKTPKLHHDVLRCIDGAVQFPIIFELTHGSDDDARAQVVAAYKRPSQADAGRWVQSDYFSTDWVPASAQRVAMPLALDLAGLYEQMLHRLLPLPARAQESLADLVNRVEQVAVKRREVEKAETRLYREKQFNRKVEINATLRQLRTEHEQLSG
;
A
#
# COMPACT_ATOMS: atom_id res chain seq x y z
N MET A 1 -39.14 1.00 74.96
CA MET A 1 -39.14 2.45 75.17
C MET A 1 -38.21 3.00 74.12
N SER A 2 -38.77 3.56 73.06
CA SER A 2 -38.77 5.01 72.71
C SER A 2 -37.39 5.53 72.36
N ALA A 3 -37.03 6.14 71.27
CA ALA A 3 -37.71 6.90 70.21
C ALA A 3 -36.74 7.12 69.05
N ALA A 4 -37.22 7.18 67.86
CA ALA A 4 -36.61 7.93 66.74
C ALA A 4 -36.92 9.43 66.94
N PRO A 5 -36.44 10.41 66.08
CA PRO A 5 -36.01 10.39 64.69
C PRO A 5 -34.89 11.41 64.37
N GLY A 6 -34.47 11.46 63.12
CA GLY A 6 -33.66 12.56 62.60
C GLY A 6 -33.29 12.41 61.10
N ARG A 7 -34.15 12.94 60.23
CA ARG A 7 -33.86 13.15 58.79
C ARG A 7 -32.86 14.27 58.62
N SER A 8 -31.88 14.08 57.70
CA SER A 8 -31.30 15.18 56.96
C SER A 8 -30.95 14.73 55.53
N GLN A 9 -31.56 15.41 54.59
CA GLN A 9 -31.32 15.28 53.12
C GLN A 9 -30.01 16.02 52.81
N ALA A 10 -29.14 15.39 52.03
CA ALA A 10 -28.05 16.08 51.36
C ALA A 10 -28.08 15.68 49.88
N SER A 11 -28.22 16.68 49.05
CA SER A 11 -28.33 16.68 47.61
C SER A 11 -27.11 16.09 46.95
N SER A 12 -27.29 15.10 46.11
CA SER A 12 -26.23 14.56 45.24
C SER A 12 -26.21 15.35 43.93
N HIS A 13 -25.13 16.14 43.71
CA HIS A 13 -24.78 16.65 42.42
C HIS A 13 -24.24 15.51 41.55
N ARG A 14 -25.04 15.13 40.55
CA ARG A 14 -24.57 14.28 39.43
C ARG A 14 -23.74 15.12 38.48
N SER A 15 -22.43 14.91 38.50
CA SER A 15 -21.55 15.33 37.41
C SER A 15 -21.66 14.32 36.27
N ALA A 16 -22.26 14.74 35.15
CA ALA A 16 -22.28 13.97 33.93
C ALA A 16 -20.88 14.00 33.29
N GLN A 17 -20.16 12.90 33.37
CA GLN A 17 -18.96 12.67 32.58
C GLN A 17 -19.39 12.26 31.16
N HIS A 18 -19.18 13.15 30.21
CA HIS A 18 -19.22 12.82 28.78
C HIS A 18 -17.98 12.00 28.43
N GLU A 19 -18.12 10.70 28.49
CA GLU A 19 -17.17 9.80 27.83
C GLU A 19 -17.41 9.87 26.31
N GLY A 20 -16.56 10.62 25.63
CA GLY A 20 -16.44 10.62 24.19
C GLY A 20 -15.78 9.32 23.73
N THR A 21 -16.58 8.31 23.41
CA THR A 21 -16.12 7.07 22.75
C THR A 21 -15.55 7.42 21.39
N PRO A 22 -14.30 7.04 21.07
CA PRO A 22 -13.78 7.20 19.71
C PRO A 22 -14.55 6.22 18.81
N VAL A 23 -15.35 6.74 17.91
CA VAL A 23 -16.02 5.95 16.87
C VAL A 23 -14.95 5.46 15.90
N SER A 24 -14.37 4.31 16.20
CA SER A 24 -13.62 3.52 15.24
C SER A 24 -14.62 3.00 14.20
N ARG A 25 -14.70 3.66 13.04
CA ARG A 25 -15.38 3.10 11.90
C ARG A 25 -14.73 1.77 11.54
N PRO A 26 -15.47 0.65 11.51
CA PRO A 26 -14.93 -0.60 11.00
C PRO A 26 -14.61 -0.39 9.51
N ARG A 27 -13.33 -0.38 9.18
CA ARG A 27 -12.84 -0.54 7.81
C ARG A 27 -13.41 -1.88 7.35
N ALA A 28 -14.30 -1.88 6.37
CA ALA A 28 -14.79 -3.11 5.75
C ALA A 28 -13.57 -3.87 5.24
N GLN A 29 -13.16 -4.84 6.03
CA GLN A 29 -12.08 -5.76 5.70
C GLN A 29 -12.65 -6.75 4.69
N ASN A 30 -12.58 -6.43 3.41
CA ASN A 30 -12.46 -7.46 2.41
C ASN A 30 -11.07 -8.10 2.62
N SER A 31 -10.99 -9.00 3.57
CA SER A 31 -9.80 -9.81 3.85
C SER A 31 -9.64 -10.90 2.79
N CYS A 32 -9.70 -10.52 1.51
CA CYS A 32 -9.23 -11.39 0.46
C CYS A 32 -7.70 -11.39 0.56
N SER A 33 -7.12 -12.55 0.92
CA SER A 33 -5.66 -12.66 0.98
C SER A 33 -5.05 -12.18 -0.34
N ALA A 34 -4.12 -11.24 -0.28
CA ALA A 34 -3.39 -10.80 -1.46
C ALA A 34 -2.27 -11.79 -1.82
N LEU A 35 -1.98 -12.75 -0.93
CA LEU A 35 -1.03 -13.82 -1.21
C LEU A 35 -1.66 -14.79 -2.23
N ILE A 36 -1.03 -14.89 -3.40
CA ILE A 36 -1.51 -15.73 -4.50
C ILE A 36 -0.75 -17.05 -4.49
N ASP A 37 -1.49 -18.14 -4.71
CA ASP A 37 -0.92 -19.44 -5.02
C ASP A 37 -0.67 -19.51 -6.53
N PHE A 38 0.61 -19.35 -6.91
CA PHE A 38 1.02 -19.38 -8.31
C PHE A 38 1.21 -20.82 -8.78
N PRO A 39 0.79 -21.17 -10.01
CA PRO A 39 1.00 -22.50 -10.56
C PRO A 39 2.49 -22.89 -10.58
N ARG A 40 2.82 -24.13 -10.22
CA ARG A 40 4.22 -24.61 -10.13
C ARG A 40 5.04 -24.40 -11.40
N HIS A 41 4.42 -24.54 -12.55
CA HIS A 41 5.10 -24.34 -13.85
C HIS A 41 5.48 -22.89 -14.14
N THR A 42 5.06 -21.92 -13.32
CA THR A 42 5.52 -20.53 -13.37
C THR A 42 6.77 -20.29 -12.56
N GLU A 43 7.15 -21.25 -11.70
CA GLU A 43 8.25 -21.11 -10.77
C GLU A 43 9.60 -21.02 -11.50
N VAL A 44 10.37 -19.99 -11.18
CA VAL A 44 11.77 -19.82 -11.60
C VAL A 44 12.71 -20.20 -10.47
N GLY A 45 12.41 -19.79 -9.23
CA GLY A 45 13.12 -20.17 -8.02
C GLY A 45 14.58 -19.65 -7.94
N ARG A 46 14.95 -18.67 -8.75
CA ARG A 46 16.33 -18.21 -8.87
C ARG A 46 16.68 -17.12 -7.87
N VAL A 47 17.68 -17.35 -7.03
CA VAL A 47 18.26 -16.32 -6.16
C VAL A 47 19.00 -15.28 -7.00
N LEU A 48 18.67 -14.01 -6.78
CA LEU A 48 19.31 -12.87 -7.45
C LEU A 48 20.37 -12.26 -6.52
N PRO A 49 21.65 -12.29 -6.93
CA PRO A 49 22.70 -11.58 -6.21
C PRO A 49 22.45 -10.07 -6.24
N LYS A 50 22.58 -9.38 -5.09
CA LYS A 50 22.34 -7.93 -4.97
C LYS A 50 23.25 -7.12 -5.91
N ASN A 51 24.49 -7.57 -6.16
CA ASN A 51 25.41 -6.92 -7.07
C ASN A 51 24.87 -6.85 -8.52
N LYS A 52 24.16 -7.89 -8.98
CA LYS A 52 23.51 -7.86 -10.30
C LYS A 52 22.45 -6.77 -10.41
N VAL A 53 21.67 -6.54 -9.34
CA VAL A 53 20.71 -5.43 -9.27
C VAL A 53 21.43 -4.08 -9.33
N TYR A 54 22.58 -3.95 -8.64
CA TYR A 54 23.38 -2.71 -8.64
C TYR A 54 23.96 -2.37 -10.00
N GLU A 55 24.47 -3.37 -10.72
CA GLU A 55 25.07 -3.21 -12.04
C GLU A 55 24.09 -2.62 -13.06
N HIS A 56 22.82 -3.03 -12.98
CA HIS A 56 21.77 -2.60 -13.93
C HIS A 56 21.09 -1.28 -13.55
N SER A 57 21.15 -0.88 -12.28
CA SER A 57 20.42 0.28 -11.78
C SER A 57 21.30 1.51 -11.50
N GLY A 58 22.63 1.40 -11.63
CA GLY A 58 23.54 2.48 -11.27
C GLY A 58 23.46 2.87 -9.77
N ALA A 59 23.21 1.90 -8.88
CA ALA A 59 22.98 2.13 -7.46
C ALA A 59 24.18 2.86 -6.79
N ASN A 60 23.87 4.01 -6.16
CA ASN A 60 24.85 4.76 -5.36
C ASN A 60 25.11 4.06 -4.01
N THR A 61 26.12 4.56 -3.27
CA THR A 61 26.53 3.98 -1.98
C THR A 61 25.39 3.93 -0.97
N ARG A 62 24.56 4.99 -0.88
CA ARG A 62 23.41 5.04 0.03
C ARG A 62 22.42 3.89 -0.27
N LEU A 63 22.09 3.69 -1.53
CA LEU A 63 21.16 2.64 -1.94
C LEU A 63 21.76 1.24 -1.67
N LYS A 64 23.04 1.02 -1.93
CA LYS A 64 23.73 -0.24 -1.58
C LYS A 64 23.65 -0.53 -0.09
N ASN A 65 23.83 0.48 0.76
CA ASN A 65 23.69 0.33 2.23
C ASN A 65 22.26 -0.09 2.61
N LEU A 66 21.21 0.50 2.01
CA LEU A 66 19.83 0.07 2.24
C LEU A 66 19.62 -1.41 1.91
N PHE A 67 20.18 -1.90 0.79
CA PHE A 67 20.11 -3.34 0.48
C PHE A 67 20.84 -4.21 1.51
N VAL A 68 22.00 -3.77 1.99
CA VAL A 68 22.77 -4.52 3.01
C VAL A 68 22.03 -4.58 4.34
N GLU A 69 21.45 -3.47 4.76
CA GLU A 69 20.78 -3.31 6.04
C GLU A 69 19.39 -3.98 6.07
N GLN A 70 18.61 -3.85 4.99
CA GLN A 70 17.20 -4.20 5.01
C GLN A 70 16.87 -5.51 4.27
N VAL A 71 17.66 -5.91 3.30
CA VAL A 71 17.39 -7.10 2.48
C VAL A 71 18.29 -8.25 2.87
N GLU A 72 17.71 -9.38 3.18
CA GLU A 72 18.43 -10.65 3.39
C GLU A 72 18.66 -11.34 2.03
N GLN A 73 17.58 -11.64 1.31
CA GLN A 73 17.61 -12.39 0.06
C GLN A 73 16.58 -11.85 -0.93
N ILE A 74 16.91 -11.95 -2.23
CA ILE A 74 15.98 -11.67 -3.33
C ILE A 74 15.88 -12.93 -4.16
N VAL A 75 14.67 -13.42 -4.40
CA VAL A 75 14.40 -14.57 -5.25
C VAL A 75 13.47 -14.17 -6.38
N TRP A 76 13.85 -14.40 -7.60
CA TRP A 76 12.94 -14.40 -8.73
C TRP A 76 12.07 -15.64 -8.61
N ARG A 77 10.87 -15.46 -8.07
CA ARG A 77 10.01 -16.58 -7.68
C ARG A 77 9.24 -17.16 -8.86
N CYS A 78 8.49 -16.31 -9.58
CA CYS A 78 7.66 -16.76 -10.70
C CYS A 78 7.78 -15.81 -11.89
N LYS A 79 7.58 -16.38 -13.08
CA LYS A 79 7.39 -15.69 -14.35
C LYS A 79 6.00 -16.03 -14.88
N LEU A 80 5.14 -15.01 -15.04
CA LEU A 80 3.83 -15.13 -15.64
C LEU A 80 3.92 -14.58 -17.06
N ALA A 81 3.86 -15.45 -18.05
CA ALA A 81 4.04 -15.14 -19.46
C ALA A 81 3.16 -16.07 -20.32
N PRO A 82 2.96 -15.78 -21.59
CA PRO A 82 2.14 -16.63 -22.46
C PRO A 82 2.53 -18.11 -22.41
N GLU A 83 3.81 -18.39 -22.38
CA GLU A 83 4.35 -19.75 -22.35
C GLU A 83 4.15 -20.46 -21.00
N THR A 84 3.95 -19.70 -19.90
CA THR A 84 3.81 -20.28 -18.56
C THR A 84 2.37 -20.38 -18.07
N ILE A 85 1.46 -19.51 -18.51
CA ILE A 85 0.07 -19.50 -18.01
C ILE A 85 -0.98 -19.47 -19.12
N ASN A 86 -0.55 -19.59 -20.37
CA ASN A 86 -1.43 -19.58 -21.56
C ASN A 86 -2.38 -18.38 -21.62
N LEU A 87 -1.91 -17.19 -21.18
CA LEU A 87 -2.61 -15.92 -21.34
C LEU A 87 -1.87 -15.05 -22.36
N HIS A 88 -2.61 -14.45 -23.28
CA HIS A 88 -2.02 -13.61 -24.31
C HIS A 88 -1.38 -12.35 -23.72
N ALA A 89 -0.22 -11.98 -24.26
CA ALA A 89 0.42 -10.69 -23.96
C ALA A 89 -0.39 -9.53 -24.55
N ARG A 90 -0.31 -8.36 -23.92
CA ARG A 90 -0.88 -7.10 -24.42
C ARG A 90 0.21 -6.03 -24.48
N PRO A 91 0.05 -4.98 -25.30
CA PRO A 91 0.93 -3.83 -25.26
C PRO A 91 1.05 -3.30 -23.82
N GLY A 92 2.29 -3.17 -23.35
CA GLY A 92 2.57 -2.74 -21.97
C GLY A 92 2.60 -3.84 -20.91
N VAL A 93 2.06 -5.05 -21.16
CA VAL A 93 2.15 -6.19 -20.25
C VAL A 93 2.47 -7.47 -21.04
N GLN A 94 3.73 -7.65 -21.34
CA GLN A 94 4.21 -8.86 -22.05
C GLN A 94 4.45 -10.01 -21.10
N GLU A 95 4.90 -9.71 -19.90
CA GLU A 95 5.18 -10.61 -18.78
C GLU A 95 4.87 -9.91 -17.47
N ILE A 96 4.60 -10.69 -16.42
CA ILE A 96 4.54 -10.22 -15.03
C ILE A 96 5.55 -11.03 -14.23
N GLN A 97 6.40 -10.34 -13.48
CA GLN A 97 7.42 -10.97 -12.65
C GLN A 97 6.97 -10.99 -11.19
N VAL A 98 7.25 -12.07 -10.48
CA VAL A 98 7.03 -12.17 -9.04
C VAL A 98 8.37 -12.35 -8.35
N PHE A 99 8.72 -11.40 -7.49
CA PHE A 99 9.93 -11.45 -6.67
C PHE A 99 9.57 -11.66 -5.21
N ALA A 100 10.17 -12.64 -4.57
CA ALA A 100 10.13 -12.82 -3.13
C ALA A 100 11.36 -12.16 -2.52
N ILE A 101 11.15 -11.25 -1.56
CA ILE A 101 12.22 -10.54 -0.86
C ILE A 101 12.11 -10.85 0.63
N ARG A 102 13.12 -11.53 1.17
CA ARG A 102 13.26 -11.72 2.61
C ARG A 102 13.94 -10.48 3.20
N LEU A 103 13.33 -9.91 4.23
CA LEU A 103 13.78 -8.70 4.88
C LEU A 103 14.47 -9.02 6.22
N LYS A 104 15.51 -8.24 6.53
CA LYS A 104 16.17 -8.23 7.84
C LYS A 104 15.42 -7.35 8.86
N THR A 105 14.64 -6.39 8.36
CA THR A 105 13.92 -5.39 9.16
C THR A 105 12.44 -5.35 8.74
N PRO A 106 11.52 -4.94 9.64
CA PRO A 106 10.08 -4.90 9.32
C PRO A 106 9.70 -3.80 8.31
N LYS A 107 10.65 -2.94 7.94
CA LYS A 107 10.42 -1.84 6.98
C LYS A 107 11.43 -1.92 5.85
N LEU A 108 10.95 -1.73 4.64
CA LEU A 108 11.77 -1.64 3.44
C LEU A 108 11.64 -0.23 2.84
N HIS A 109 12.78 0.38 2.54
CA HIS A 109 12.79 1.66 1.84
C HIS A 109 12.40 1.46 0.36
N HIS A 110 11.45 2.25 -0.13
CA HIS A 110 10.93 2.10 -1.51
C HIS A 110 12.02 2.25 -2.60
N ASP A 111 13.12 2.96 -2.33
CA ASP A 111 14.24 3.06 -3.28
C ASP A 111 14.86 1.69 -3.60
N VAL A 112 14.77 0.72 -2.68
CA VAL A 112 15.18 -0.67 -2.93
C VAL A 112 14.30 -1.31 -3.99
N LEU A 113 12.98 -1.16 -3.87
CA LEU A 113 12.02 -1.67 -4.85
C LEU A 113 12.18 -0.96 -6.19
N ARG A 114 12.32 0.39 -6.19
CA ARG A 114 12.56 1.18 -7.40
C ARG A 114 13.83 0.75 -8.14
N CYS A 115 14.86 0.39 -7.40
CA CYS A 115 16.11 -0.11 -7.98
C CYS A 115 15.89 -1.44 -8.73
N ILE A 116 15.14 -2.37 -8.14
CA ILE A 116 14.81 -3.67 -8.77
C ILE A 116 13.88 -3.43 -9.98
N ASP A 117 12.84 -2.62 -9.81
CA ASP A 117 11.90 -2.28 -10.87
C ASP A 117 12.58 -1.58 -12.06
N GLY A 118 13.56 -0.73 -11.79
CA GLY A 118 14.34 -0.06 -12.84
C GLY A 118 15.24 -1.00 -13.64
N ALA A 119 15.67 -2.11 -13.03
CA ALA A 119 16.48 -3.14 -13.67
C ALA A 119 15.66 -4.13 -14.54
N VAL A 120 14.34 -4.17 -14.36
CA VAL A 120 13.43 -5.09 -15.03
C VAL A 120 12.40 -4.30 -15.83
N GLN A 121 12.26 -4.59 -17.13
CA GLN A 121 11.33 -3.86 -18.01
C GLN A 121 9.86 -4.24 -17.83
N PHE A 122 9.58 -5.34 -17.15
CA PHE A 122 8.22 -5.86 -16.98
C PHE A 122 7.61 -5.43 -15.64
N PRO A 123 6.27 -5.44 -15.51
CA PRO A 123 5.59 -5.30 -14.24
C PRO A 123 6.09 -6.30 -13.19
N ILE A 124 6.24 -5.84 -11.95
CA ILE A 124 6.70 -6.68 -10.84
C ILE A 124 5.68 -6.68 -9.70
N ILE A 125 5.41 -7.86 -9.18
CA ILE A 125 4.73 -8.07 -7.90
C ILE A 125 5.78 -8.54 -6.89
N PHE A 126 5.96 -7.79 -5.81
CA PHE A 126 6.87 -8.14 -4.73
C PHE A 126 6.11 -8.82 -3.60
N GLU A 127 6.55 -9.99 -3.19
CA GLU A 127 6.18 -10.63 -1.93
C GLU A 127 7.30 -10.38 -0.91
N LEU A 128 7.06 -9.53 0.06
CA LEU A 128 8.00 -9.24 1.14
C LEU A 128 7.72 -10.20 2.30
N THR A 129 8.77 -10.75 2.91
CA THR A 129 8.67 -11.55 4.13
C THR A 129 9.64 -11.03 5.18
N HIS A 130 9.21 -11.02 6.45
CA HIS A 130 10.01 -10.62 7.60
C HIS A 130 9.68 -11.50 8.79
N GLY A 131 10.68 -11.75 9.64
CA GLY A 131 10.56 -12.65 10.79
C GLY A 131 10.87 -14.09 10.43
N SER A 132 10.79 -14.98 11.39
CA SER A 132 11.06 -16.41 11.29
C SER A 132 9.93 -17.22 11.91
N ASP A 133 9.79 -18.45 11.45
CA ASP A 133 8.87 -19.46 11.98
C ASP A 133 7.43 -18.91 12.14
N ASP A 134 6.83 -19.04 13.31
CA ASP A 134 5.43 -18.64 13.58
C ASP A 134 5.21 -17.12 13.56
N ASP A 135 6.27 -16.34 13.77
CA ASP A 135 6.22 -14.87 13.71
C ASP A 135 6.46 -14.30 12.31
N ALA A 136 6.69 -15.15 11.33
CA ALA A 136 6.92 -14.71 9.97
C ALA A 136 5.68 -14.01 9.41
N ARG A 137 5.89 -12.80 8.85
CA ARG A 137 4.87 -11.99 8.22
C ARG A 137 5.17 -11.84 6.74
N ALA A 138 4.11 -11.73 5.95
CA ALA A 138 4.19 -11.48 4.51
C ALA A 138 3.37 -10.26 4.13
N GLN A 139 3.84 -9.54 3.13
CA GLN A 139 3.19 -8.38 2.55
C GLN A 139 3.37 -8.43 1.03
N VAL A 140 2.33 -8.08 0.27
CA VAL A 140 2.44 -7.90 -1.18
C VAL A 140 2.55 -6.43 -1.50
N VAL A 141 3.48 -6.09 -2.38
CA VAL A 141 3.76 -4.71 -2.79
C VAL A 141 3.91 -4.67 -4.31
N ALA A 142 3.31 -3.70 -4.96
CA ALA A 142 3.53 -3.44 -6.38
C ALA A 142 3.30 -1.96 -6.70
N ALA A 143 3.90 -1.51 -7.82
CA ALA A 143 3.60 -0.23 -8.44
C ALA A 143 2.91 -0.47 -9.78
N TYR A 144 2.06 0.44 -10.20
CA TYR A 144 1.52 0.42 -11.56
C TYR A 144 2.59 0.90 -12.54
N LYS A 145 3.02 -0.01 -13.41
CA LYS A 145 4.07 0.22 -14.39
C LYS A 145 3.49 0.13 -15.80
N ARG A 146 3.72 1.16 -16.60
CA ARG A 146 3.25 1.24 -17.97
C ARG A 146 4.26 1.92 -18.88
N PRO A 147 4.24 1.67 -20.19
CA PRO A 147 5.01 2.44 -21.15
C PRO A 147 4.65 3.94 -21.09
N SER A 148 5.63 4.80 -21.28
CA SER A 148 5.39 6.23 -21.40
C SER A 148 4.66 6.52 -22.73
N GLN A 149 3.67 7.40 -22.68
CA GLN A 149 3.00 7.89 -23.89
C GLN A 149 3.87 8.87 -24.69
N ALA A 150 4.78 9.56 -23.99
CA ALA A 150 5.66 10.56 -24.61
C ALA A 150 6.95 9.96 -25.20
N ASP A 151 7.38 8.81 -24.69
CA ASP A 151 8.63 8.15 -25.12
C ASP A 151 8.45 6.62 -25.02
N ALA A 152 8.33 5.97 -26.17
CA ALA A 152 8.10 4.53 -26.26
C ALA A 152 9.19 3.65 -25.62
N GLY A 153 10.38 4.21 -25.39
CA GLY A 153 11.49 3.50 -24.70
C GLY A 153 11.47 3.63 -23.18
N ARG A 154 10.60 4.49 -22.60
CA ARG A 154 10.55 4.74 -21.16
C ARG A 154 9.34 4.12 -20.52
N TRP A 155 9.54 3.68 -19.28
CA TRP A 155 8.47 3.21 -18.40
C TRP A 155 8.13 4.28 -17.37
N VAL A 156 6.84 4.45 -17.11
CA VAL A 156 6.30 5.28 -16.03
C VAL A 156 5.84 4.35 -14.93
N GLN A 157 6.16 4.70 -13.71
CA GLN A 157 5.85 3.93 -12.52
C GLN A 157 5.18 4.83 -11.51
N SER A 158 4.08 4.35 -10.92
CA SER A 158 3.39 4.99 -9.80
C SER A 158 4.17 4.89 -8.49
N ASP A 159 3.62 5.45 -7.43
CA ASP A 159 4.01 5.05 -6.07
C ASP A 159 3.66 3.57 -5.82
N TYR A 160 4.28 2.99 -4.78
CA TYR A 160 4.01 1.60 -4.37
C TYR A 160 2.74 1.49 -3.54
N PHE A 161 1.91 0.52 -3.89
CA PHE A 161 0.74 0.08 -3.14
C PHE A 161 1.07 -1.22 -2.43
N SER A 162 0.54 -1.39 -1.23
CA SER A 162 0.82 -2.57 -0.42
C SER A 162 -0.40 -3.04 0.36
N THR A 163 -0.42 -4.34 0.62
CA THR A 163 -1.35 -4.91 1.61
C THR A 163 -0.92 -4.57 3.03
N ASP A 164 -1.76 -4.91 3.99
CA ASP A 164 -1.30 -5.05 5.37
C ASP A 164 -0.38 -6.27 5.50
N TRP A 165 0.42 -6.31 6.58
CA TRP A 165 1.22 -7.48 6.93
C TRP A 165 0.32 -8.59 7.48
N VAL A 166 0.35 -9.75 6.84
CA VAL A 166 -0.39 -10.95 7.26
C VAL A 166 0.59 -12.05 7.72
N PRO A 167 0.16 -13.06 8.49
CA PRO A 167 1.01 -14.23 8.74
C PRO A 167 1.53 -14.82 7.43
N ALA A 168 2.80 -15.19 7.36
CA ALA A 168 3.37 -15.81 6.16
C ALA A 168 2.71 -17.18 5.84
N SER A 169 2.16 -17.81 6.88
CA SER A 169 1.36 -19.04 6.80
C SER A 169 -0.10 -18.81 6.39
N ALA A 170 -0.54 -17.55 6.17
CA ALA A 170 -1.90 -17.26 5.75
C ALA A 170 -2.25 -18.01 4.46
N GLN A 171 -3.50 -18.47 4.37
CA GLN A 171 -3.97 -19.19 3.20
C GLN A 171 -3.82 -18.34 1.94
N ARG A 172 -3.15 -18.91 0.94
CA ARG A 172 -3.03 -18.30 -0.39
C ARG A 172 -4.31 -18.52 -1.18
N VAL A 173 -4.67 -17.52 -1.97
CA VAL A 173 -5.81 -17.60 -2.87
C VAL A 173 -5.35 -17.98 -4.27
N ALA A 174 -6.24 -18.64 -5.02
CA ALA A 174 -5.97 -18.93 -6.42
C ALA A 174 -5.68 -17.68 -7.23
N MET A 175 -4.82 -17.80 -8.25
CA MET A 175 -4.56 -16.73 -9.21
C MET A 175 -5.88 -16.27 -9.85
N PRO A 176 -6.12 -14.97 -10.01
CA PRO A 176 -7.33 -14.45 -10.63
C PRO A 176 -7.53 -15.00 -12.05
N LEU A 177 -8.77 -15.22 -12.43
CA LEU A 177 -9.10 -15.55 -13.82
C LEU A 177 -9.06 -14.28 -14.66
N ALA A 178 -8.35 -14.32 -15.76
CA ALA A 178 -8.21 -13.20 -16.69
C ALA A 178 -8.23 -13.68 -18.15
N LEU A 179 -8.55 -12.81 -19.07
CA LEU A 179 -8.54 -13.09 -20.51
C LEU A 179 -7.15 -12.92 -21.13
N ASP A 180 -6.33 -12.10 -20.52
CA ASP A 180 -4.95 -11.81 -20.95
C ASP A 180 -4.09 -11.32 -19.78
N LEU A 181 -2.79 -11.12 -20.04
CA LEU A 181 -1.83 -10.68 -19.01
C LEU A 181 -2.11 -9.27 -18.47
N ALA A 182 -2.66 -8.37 -19.28
CA ALA A 182 -3.00 -7.03 -18.81
C ALA A 182 -4.15 -7.07 -17.80
N GLY A 183 -5.21 -7.82 -18.10
CA GLY A 183 -6.32 -8.03 -17.18
C GLY A 183 -5.91 -8.77 -15.90
N LEU A 184 -4.97 -9.71 -15.98
CA LEU A 184 -4.41 -10.37 -14.80
C LEU A 184 -3.66 -9.37 -13.91
N TYR A 185 -2.79 -8.55 -14.51
CA TYR A 185 -2.03 -7.52 -13.81
C TYR A 185 -2.95 -6.49 -13.13
N GLU A 186 -3.98 -6.05 -13.85
CA GLU A 186 -5.01 -5.14 -13.34
C GLU A 186 -5.70 -5.71 -12.10
N GLN A 187 -6.16 -6.97 -12.16
CA GLN A 187 -6.81 -7.63 -11.02
C GLN A 187 -5.88 -7.79 -9.81
N MET A 188 -4.58 -8.04 -10.04
CA MET A 188 -3.59 -8.09 -8.96
C MET A 188 -3.42 -6.72 -8.31
N LEU A 189 -3.33 -5.64 -9.09
CA LEU A 189 -3.18 -4.29 -8.58
C LEU A 189 -4.42 -3.80 -7.84
N HIS A 190 -5.63 -4.09 -8.32
CA HIS A 190 -6.87 -3.72 -7.63
C HIS A 190 -6.94 -4.23 -6.17
N ARG A 191 -6.30 -5.37 -5.87
CA ARG A 191 -6.23 -5.90 -4.50
C ARG A 191 -5.31 -5.09 -3.59
N LEU A 192 -4.39 -4.31 -4.15
CA LEU A 192 -3.42 -3.50 -3.42
C LEU A 192 -3.87 -2.06 -3.26
N LEU A 193 -4.74 -1.59 -4.14
CA LEU A 193 -5.20 -0.20 -4.16
C LEU A 193 -6.13 0.09 -2.97
N PRO A 194 -5.94 1.23 -2.28
CA PRO A 194 -6.71 1.57 -1.08
C PRO A 194 -8.14 2.04 -1.38
N LEU A 195 -8.46 2.30 -2.65
CA LEU A 195 -9.77 2.76 -3.09
C LEU A 195 -10.38 1.77 -4.10
N PRO A 196 -11.69 1.56 -4.06
CA PRO A 196 -12.39 0.81 -5.09
C PRO A 196 -12.41 1.60 -6.41
N ALA A 197 -12.41 0.89 -7.54
CA ALA A 197 -12.64 1.52 -8.83
C ALA A 197 -14.08 2.04 -8.93
N ARG A 198 -14.25 3.19 -9.56
CA ARG A 198 -15.56 3.74 -9.94
C ARG A 198 -16.07 3.06 -11.22
N ALA A 199 -17.36 3.20 -11.50
CA ALA A 199 -17.92 2.67 -12.73
C ALA A 199 -17.18 3.23 -13.96
N GLN A 200 -16.69 2.33 -14.81
CA GLN A 200 -15.93 2.64 -16.04
C GLN A 200 -14.56 3.36 -15.80
N GLU A 201 -14.07 3.43 -14.58
CA GLU A 201 -12.75 3.99 -14.28
C GLU A 201 -11.67 3.00 -14.71
N SER A 202 -10.73 3.46 -15.54
CA SER A 202 -9.57 2.64 -15.91
C SER A 202 -8.60 2.49 -14.72
N LEU A 203 -7.76 1.44 -14.74
CA LEU A 203 -6.71 1.28 -13.73
C LEU A 203 -5.80 2.51 -13.65
N ALA A 204 -5.47 3.13 -14.80
CA ALA A 204 -4.63 4.33 -14.83
C ALA A 204 -5.29 5.51 -14.12
N ASP A 205 -6.60 5.72 -14.34
CA ASP A 205 -7.36 6.79 -13.69
C ASP A 205 -7.51 6.53 -12.19
N LEU A 206 -7.78 5.29 -11.79
CA LEU A 206 -7.85 4.89 -10.39
C LEU A 206 -6.51 5.13 -9.67
N VAL A 207 -5.38 4.76 -10.27
CA VAL A 207 -4.05 5.00 -9.72
C VAL A 207 -3.80 6.51 -9.57
N ASN A 208 -4.09 7.30 -10.60
CA ASN A 208 -3.98 8.76 -10.52
C ASN A 208 -4.85 9.34 -9.40
N ARG A 209 -6.09 8.86 -9.24
CA ARG A 209 -7.00 9.29 -8.17
C ARG A 209 -6.45 8.92 -6.79
N VAL A 210 -5.92 7.73 -6.61
CA VAL A 210 -5.28 7.30 -5.35
C VAL A 210 -4.08 8.20 -5.00
N GLU A 211 -3.24 8.53 -5.98
CA GLU A 211 -2.11 9.44 -5.78
C GLU A 211 -2.57 10.85 -5.41
N GLN A 212 -3.62 11.37 -6.07
CA GLN A 212 -4.22 12.67 -5.72
C GLN A 212 -4.79 12.67 -4.30
N VAL A 213 -5.50 11.61 -3.88
CA VAL A 213 -5.99 11.46 -2.50
C VAL A 213 -4.85 11.49 -1.51
N ALA A 214 -3.73 10.80 -1.80
CA ALA A 214 -2.56 10.80 -0.94
C ALA A 214 -1.91 12.19 -0.83
N VAL A 215 -1.88 12.96 -1.92
CA VAL A 215 -1.40 14.36 -1.93
C VAL A 215 -2.32 15.24 -1.09
N LYS A 216 -3.63 15.17 -1.32
CA LYS A 216 -4.62 15.96 -0.56
C LYS A 216 -4.61 15.65 0.92
N ARG A 217 -4.47 14.39 1.31
CA ARG A 217 -4.31 14.02 2.72
C ARG A 217 -3.10 14.70 3.36
N ARG A 218 -1.94 14.71 2.67
CA ARG A 218 -0.73 15.40 3.18
C ARG A 218 -0.93 16.93 3.29
N GLU A 219 -1.70 17.52 2.37
CA GLU A 219 -2.06 18.96 2.45
C GLU A 219 -2.95 19.25 3.65
N VAL A 220 -3.95 18.41 3.93
CA VAL A 220 -4.80 18.48 5.11
C VAL A 220 -3.96 18.39 6.39
N GLU A 221 -3.11 17.37 6.52
CA GLU A 221 -2.22 17.16 7.68
C GLU A 221 -1.28 18.37 7.93
N LYS A 222 -0.76 18.96 6.84
CA LYS A 222 0.05 20.19 6.93
C LYS A 222 -0.77 21.39 7.40
N ALA A 223 -1.99 21.56 6.88
CA ALA A 223 -2.87 22.65 7.27
C ALA A 223 -3.30 22.51 8.75
N GLU A 224 -3.62 21.31 9.21
CA GLU A 224 -3.91 21.02 10.61
C GLU A 224 -2.73 21.34 11.54
N THR A 225 -1.51 20.95 11.14
CA THR A 225 -0.29 21.27 11.89
C THR A 225 -0.05 22.79 11.97
N ARG A 226 -0.30 23.52 10.85
CA ARG A 226 -0.19 24.97 10.83
C ARG A 226 -1.23 25.63 11.73
N LEU A 227 -2.49 25.15 11.68
CA LEU A 227 -3.57 25.65 12.52
C LEU A 227 -3.25 25.48 14.02
N TYR A 228 -2.72 24.34 14.40
CA TYR A 228 -2.34 24.06 15.78
C TYR A 228 -1.25 25.00 16.31
N ARG A 229 -0.27 25.36 15.45
CA ARG A 229 0.85 26.25 15.82
C ARG A 229 0.53 27.73 15.73
N GLU A 230 -0.52 28.12 15.00
CA GLU A 230 -0.87 29.53 14.81
C GLU A 230 -1.43 30.15 16.10
N LYS A 231 -0.97 31.37 16.44
CA LYS A 231 -1.42 32.10 17.62
C LYS A 231 -2.39 33.24 17.29
N GLN A 232 -2.31 33.77 16.07
CA GLN A 232 -3.11 34.92 15.64
C GLN A 232 -4.50 34.46 15.19
N PHE A 233 -5.54 35.05 15.78
CA PHE A 233 -6.94 34.65 15.51
C PHE A 233 -7.32 34.82 14.02
N ASN A 234 -7.00 35.93 13.37
CA ASN A 234 -7.34 36.13 11.97
C ASN A 234 -6.70 35.11 11.05
N ARG A 235 -5.43 34.76 11.28
CA ARG A 235 -4.74 33.71 10.53
C ARG A 235 -5.33 32.31 10.79
N LYS A 236 -5.80 32.05 12.01
CA LYS A 236 -6.53 30.79 12.28
C LYS A 236 -7.80 30.67 11.45
N VAL A 237 -8.53 31.79 11.28
CA VAL A 237 -9.76 31.78 10.45
C VAL A 237 -9.43 31.46 8.99
N GLU A 238 -8.38 32.06 8.42
CA GLU A 238 -7.94 31.82 7.05
C GLU A 238 -7.49 30.34 6.86
N ILE A 239 -6.68 29.82 7.79
CA ILE A 239 -6.23 28.41 7.75
C ILE A 239 -7.41 27.47 7.86
N ASN A 240 -8.39 27.76 8.73
CA ASN A 240 -9.61 26.95 8.85
C ASN A 240 -10.45 26.92 7.56
N ALA A 241 -10.55 28.06 6.86
CA ALA A 241 -11.24 28.10 5.56
C ALA A 241 -10.54 27.20 4.54
N THR A 242 -9.22 27.32 4.43
CA THR A 242 -8.39 26.44 3.56
C THR A 242 -8.52 24.99 3.94
N LEU A 243 -8.50 24.66 5.23
CA LEU A 243 -8.63 23.27 5.71
C LEU A 243 -10.00 22.65 5.35
N ARG A 244 -11.08 23.42 5.45
CA ARG A 244 -12.42 22.95 5.03
C ARG A 244 -12.44 22.63 3.53
N GLN A 245 -11.88 23.50 2.70
CA GLN A 245 -11.80 23.26 1.26
C GLN A 245 -10.99 21.98 0.95
N LEU A 246 -9.79 21.84 1.53
CA LEU A 246 -8.92 20.66 1.32
C LEU A 246 -9.61 19.36 1.76
N ARG A 247 -10.37 19.39 2.86
CA ARG A 247 -11.14 18.21 3.32
C ARG A 247 -12.25 17.85 2.34
N THR A 248 -12.98 18.84 1.81
CA THR A 248 -14.03 18.62 0.81
C THR A 248 -13.44 18.02 -0.47
N GLU A 249 -12.33 18.54 -0.98
CA GLU A 249 -11.63 18.01 -2.14
C GLU A 249 -11.14 16.56 -1.90
N HIS A 250 -10.58 16.29 -0.70
CA HIS A 250 -10.16 14.94 -0.31
C HIS A 250 -11.35 13.98 -0.26
N GLU A 251 -12.49 14.37 0.31
CA GLU A 251 -13.70 13.55 0.37
C GLU A 251 -14.25 13.23 -1.02
N GLN A 252 -14.31 14.21 -1.93
CA GLN A 252 -14.76 14.02 -3.31
C GLN A 252 -13.88 13.04 -4.10
N LEU A 253 -12.57 13.05 -3.86
CA LEU A 253 -11.64 12.12 -4.50
C LEU A 253 -11.71 10.73 -3.88
N SER A 254 -12.04 10.62 -2.59
CA SER A 254 -12.05 9.35 -1.84
C SER A 254 -13.36 8.55 -2.03
N GLY A 255 -14.48 9.19 -2.32
CA GLY A 255 -15.76 8.56 -2.64
C GLY A 255 -15.90 8.35 -4.13
#